data_ce17e3f939b2714d9c53a5352bb6c226
#
_entry.id   ce17e3f939b2714d9c53a5352bb6c226
#
_cell.length_a   1.000
_cell.length_b   1.000
_cell.length_c   1.000
_cell.angle_alpha   90.00
_cell.angle_beta   90.00
_cell.angle_gamma   90.00
#
_symmetry.space_group_name_H-M   'P 1'
#
loop_
_entity.id
_entity.type
_entity.pdbx_description
1 polymer ?
#
loop_
_entity_poly.entity_id
_entity_poly.type
_entity_poly.pdbx_seq_one_letter_code
_entity_poly.pdbx_strand_id
1 'polypeptide(L)'
;LLLGTGYLKVTEVVDLATGIYKVKIPNYEIKILFQSIIRDWFNDKVIGNNLNTILKDLVTLKLDEFEKKFKVLVTQMFSYMDVGENTAENFYHAFVLGMLVGLKDSYYVKSNRESGYGRYDIMLEPKDKNGNSFIMEFKVLENEEEKTIEETIENAKKQIEERKYEEDLQERGYTNITKMVFAFKGKEVKMKIV
;
A
#
# COMPACT_ATOMS: atom_id res chain seq x y z
N LEU A 1 -4.78 -17.19 -17.75
CA LEU A 1 -5.98 -16.50 -18.27
C LEU A 1 -5.63 -15.09 -18.77
N LEU A 2 -5.17 -14.16 -17.91
CA LEU A 2 -4.94 -12.75 -18.27
C LEU A 2 -3.93 -12.52 -19.41
N LEU A 3 -2.93 -13.40 -19.57
CA LEU A 3 -1.98 -13.36 -20.68
C LEU A 3 -2.65 -13.78 -22.00
N GLY A 4 -3.42 -14.88 -22.00
CA GLY A 4 -4.09 -15.39 -23.19
C GLY A 4 -5.22 -14.49 -23.71
N THR A 5 -5.80 -13.66 -22.84
CA THR A 5 -6.88 -12.71 -23.17
C THR A 5 -6.35 -11.30 -23.48
N GLY A 6 -5.03 -11.08 -23.45
CA GLY A 6 -4.43 -9.79 -23.80
C GLY A 6 -4.48 -8.72 -22.71
N TYR A 7 -4.96 -9.04 -21.50
CA TYR A 7 -4.95 -8.11 -20.35
C TYR A 7 -3.56 -7.88 -19.78
N LEU A 8 -2.63 -8.81 -19.99
CA LEU A 8 -1.22 -8.65 -19.64
C LEU A 8 -0.35 -8.98 -20.85
N LYS A 9 0.82 -8.34 -20.94
CA LYS A 9 1.83 -8.58 -21.97
C LYS A 9 3.13 -9.03 -21.30
N VAL A 10 3.71 -10.14 -21.78
CA VAL A 10 5.05 -10.57 -21.36
C VAL A 10 6.07 -9.56 -21.84
N THR A 11 6.98 -9.17 -20.96
CA THR A 11 8.13 -8.29 -21.29
C THR A 11 9.45 -9.04 -21.25
N GLU A 12 9.53 -10.10 -20.44
CA GLU A 12 10.74 -10.89 -20.26
C GLU A 12 10.35 -12.30 -19.81
N VAL A 13 11.05 -13.30 -20.32
CA VAL A 13 11.00 -14.66 -19.80
C VAL A 13 12.11 -14.82 -18.77
N VAL A 14 11.76 -14.93 -17.50
CA VAL A 14 12.72 -15.05 -16.40
C VAL A 14 13.21 -16.49 -16.30
N ASP A 15 12.27 -17.45 -16.32
CA ASP A 15 12.56 -18.87 -16.32
C ASP A 15 11.48 -19.62 -17.11
N LEU A 16 11.88 -20.22 -18.21
CA LEU A 16 10.97 -20.99 -19.06
C LEU A 16 10.56 -22.32 -18.42
N ALA A 17 11.46 -22.95 -17.67
CA ALA A 17 11.23 -24.26 -17.07
C ALA A 17 10.20 -24.21 -15.94
N THR A 18 10.22 -23.14 -15.14
CA THR A 18 9.27 -22.89 -14.06
C THR A 18 8.09 -22.02 -14.48
N GLY A 19 8.09 -21.50 -15.72
CA GLY A 19 7.01 -20.65 -16.24
C GLY A 19 6.97 -19.26 -15.62
N ILE A 20 8.11 -18.71 -15.17
CA ILE A 20 8.19 -17.39 -14.57
C ILE A 20 8.43 -16.32 -15.64
N TYR A 21 7.56 -15.34 -15.69
CA TYR A 21 7.58 -14.26 -16.66
C TYR A 21 7.44 -12.89 -15.98
N LYS A 22 8.17 -11.87 -16.48
CA LYS A 22 7.80 -10.49 -16.18
C LYS A 22 6.68 -10.06 -17.12
N VAL A 23 5.67 -9.43 -16.56
CA VAL A 23 4.49 -8.98 -17.29
C VAL A 23 4.23 -7.50 -17.05
N LYS A 24 3.55 -6.85 -18.00
CA LYS A 24 3.07 -5.48 -17.84
C LYS A 24 1.66 -5.33 -18.38
N ILE A 25 0.97 -4.27 -17.98
CA ILE A 25 -0.28 -3.82 -18.58
C ILE A 25 0.04 -3.32 -20.00
N PRO A 26 -0.65 -3.81 -21.07
CA PRO A 26 -0.25 -3.56 -22.45
C PRO A 26 -0.45 -2.12 -22.90
N ASN A 27 -1.52 -1.46 -22.45
CA ASN A 27 -1.92 -0.14 -22.92
C ASN A 27 -2.71 0.64 -21.85
N TYR A 28 -3.06 1.89 -22.17
CA TYR A 28 -3.77 2.79 -21.28
C TYR A 28 -5.21 2.37 -21.00
N GLU A 29 -5.90 1.80 -21.99
CA GLU A 29 -7.30 1.33 -21.85
C GLU A 29 -7.40 0.21 -20.82
N ILE A 30 -6.53 -0.79 -20.90
CA ILE A 30 -6.47 -1.88 -19.91
C ILE A 30 -6.06 -1.35 -18.53
N LYS A 31 -5.20 -0.34 -18.47
CA LYS A 31 -4.86 0.32 -17.19
C LYS A 31 -6.09 0.96 -16.54
N ILE A 32 -6.91 1.69 -17.32
CA ILE A 32 -8.15 2.29 -16.83
C ILE A 32 -9.14 1.21 -16.41
N LEU A 33 -9.28 0.15 -17.20
CA LEU A 33 -10.16 -0.97 -16.86
C LEU A 33 -9.79 -1.61 -15.53
N PHE A 34 -8.51 -1.93 -15.29
CA PHE A 34 -8.07 -2.47 -14.00
C PHE A 34 -8.31 -1.49 -12.85
N GLN A 35 -8.08 -0.20 -13.06
CA GLN A 35 -8.35 0.81 -12.04
C GLN A 35 -9.85 0.91 -11.70
N SER A 36 -10.74 0.79 -12.71
CA SER A 36 -12.18 0.75 -12.50
C SER A 36 -12.58 -0.51 -11.73
N ILE A 37 -12.13 -1.67 -12.15
CA ILE A 37 -12.43 -2.95 -11.49
C ILE A 37 -12.00 -2.92 -10.01
N ILE A 38 -10.80 -2.44 -9.72
CA ILE A 38 -10.30 -2.31 -8.34
C ILE A 38 -11.20 -1.37 -7.54
N ARG A 39 -11.52 -0.19 -8.09
CA ARG A 39 -12.37 0.80 -7.44
C ARG A 39 -13.77 0.26 -7.15
N ASP A 40 -14.38 -0.37 -8.16
CA ASP A 40 -15.73 -0.92 -8.06
C ASP A 40 -15.76 -2.05 -7.02
N TRP A 41 -14.73 -2.91 -7.03
CA TRP A 41 -14.60 -3.98 -6.04
C TRP A 41 -14.50 -3.44 -4.61
N PHE A 42 -13.68 -2.39 -4.37
CA PHE A 42 -13.61 -1.74 -3.06
C PHE A 42 -14.94 -1.11 -2.67
N ASN A 43 -15.64 -0.45 -3.60
CA ASN A 43 -16.91 0.21 -3.31
C ASN A 43 -18.03 -0.80 -3.04
N ASP A 44 -18.14 -1.85 -3.85
CA ASP A 44 -19.28 -2.78 -3.81
C ASP A 44 -19.12 -3.87 -2.75
N LYS A 45 -17.93 -4.42 -2.61
CA LYS A 45 -17.69 -5.64 -1.83
C LYS A 45 -17.11 -5.40 -0.45
N VAL A 46 -16.36 -4.32 -0.27
CA VAL A 46 -15.56 -4.16 0.95
C VAL A 46 -16.08 -3.04 1.84
N ILE A 47 -16.47 -1.89 1.30
CA ILE A 47 -16.65 -0.69 2.12
C ILE A 47 -18.03 -0.03 1.89
N GLY A 48 -18.78 -0.40 0.86
CA GLY A 48 -19.94 0.41 0.44
C GLY A 48 -19.50 1.89 0.41
N ASN A 49 -19.81 2.73 -0.36
CA ASN A 49 -19.50 4.17 -0.54
C ASN A 49 -18.49 4.89 0.43
N ASN A 50 -17.76 4.14 1.30
CA ASN A 50 -16.89 4.70 2.35
C ASN A 50 -15.40 4.84 1.96
N LEU A 51 -14.92 4.24 0.86
CA LEU A 51 -13.50 4.32 0.48
C LEU A 51 -13.05 5.78 0.31
N ASN A 52 -13.82 6.59 -0.38
CA ASN A 52 -13.50 8.00 -0.58
C ASN A 52 -13.40 8.78 0.74
N THR A 53 -14.21 8.41 1.74
CA THR A 53 -14.17 9.02 3.07
C THR A 53 -12.90 8.62 3.80
N ILE A 54 -12.51 7.35 3.75
CA ILE A 54 -11.27 6.85 4.35
C ILE A 54 -10.06 7.54 3.74
N LEU A 55 -10.02 7.63 2.41
CA LEU A 55 -8.92 8.28 1.69
C LEU A 55 -8.88 9.80 1.96
N LYS A 56 -10.04 10.43 2.08
CA LYS A 56 -10.14 11.84 2.46
C LYS A 56 -9.58 12.07 3.87
N ASP A 57 -9.93 11.22 4.83
CA ASP A 57 -9.42 11.33 6.20
C ASP A 57 -7.90 11.20 6.24
N LEU A 58 -7.32 10.27 5.45
CA LEU A 58 -5.87 10.13 5.30
C LEU A 58 -5.24 11.44 4.80
N VAL A 59 -5.66 11.94 3.64
CA VAL A 59 -5.01 13.08 3.00
C VAL A 59 -5.25 14.42 3.71
N THR A 60 -6.30 14.50 4.55
CA THR A 60 -6.59 15.67 5.41
C THR A 60 -6.04 15.53 6.83
N LEU A 61 -5.20 14.52 7.08
CA LEU A 61 -4.55 14.24 8.39
C LEU A 61 -5.53 14.00 9.55
N LYS A 62 -6.75 13.55 9.26
CA LYS A 62 -7.69 13.04 10.27
C LYS A 62 -7.33 11.59 10.62
N LEU A 63 -6.12 11.39 11.15
CA LEU A 63 -5.49 10.08 11.22
C LEU A 63 -6.16 9.14 12.23
N ASP A 64 -6.77 9.65 13.30
CA ASP A 64 -7.57 8.85 14.23
C ASP A 64 -8.81 8.27 13.54
N GLU A 65 -9.49 9.08 12.72
CA GLU A 65 -10.66 8.63 11.97
C GLU A 65 -10.28 7.67 10.84
N PHE A 66 -9.16 7.94 10.17
CA PHE A 66 -8.59 7.04 9.20
C PHE A 66 -8.27 5.69 9.82
N GLU A 67 -7.56 5.65 10.97
CA GLU A 67 -7.17 4.41 11.65
C GLU A 67 -8.39 3.56 12.03
N LYS A 68 -9.43 4.18 12.64
CA LYS A 68 -10.66 3.50 13.00
C LYS A 68 -11.32 2.83 11.81
N LYS A 69 -11.48 3.56 10.71
CA LYS A 69 -12.12 3.05 9.48
C LYS A 69 -11.24 2.01 8.79
N PHE A 70 -9.93 2.21 8.79
CA PHE A 70 -8.96 1.28 8.21
C PHE A 70 -8.95 -0.07 8.95
N LYS A 71 -9.05 -0.07 10.29
CA LYS A 71 -9.21 -1.29 11.11
C LYS A 71 -10.46 -2.08 10.71
N VAL A 72 -11.59 -1.41 10.55
CA VAL A 72 -12.83 -2.06 10.11
C VAL A 72 -12.65 -2.69 8.72
N LEU A 73 -12.04 -1.94 7.81
CA LEU A 73 -11.76 -2.39 6.46
C LEU A 73 -10.88 -3.63 6.43
N VAL A 74 -9.76 -3.64 7.15
CA VAL A 74 -8.86 -4.79 7.27
C VAL A 74 -9.60 -6.00 7.82
N THR A 75 -10.39 -5.84 8.89
CA THR A 75 -11.17 -6.92 9.48
C THR A 75 -12.17 -7.53 8.49
N GLN A 76 -12.85 -6.70 7.70
CA GLN A 76 -13.79 -7.16 6.68
C GLN A 76 -13.07 -7.94 5.58
N MET A 77 -11.93 -7.42 5.08
CA MET A 77 -11.14 -8.07 4.04
C MET A 77 -10.69 -9.47 4.43
N PHE A 78 -10.15 -9.61 5.64
CA PHE A 78 -9.69 -10.91 6.14
C PHE A 78 -10.81 -11.89 6.42
N SER A 79 -12.05 -11.42 6.52
CA SER A 79 -13.21 -12.32 6.63
C SER A 79 -13.62 -12.92 5.28
N TYR A 80 -13.17 -12.35 4.17
CA TYR A 80 -13.46 -12.81 2.81
C TYR A 80 -12.34 -13.63 2.17
N MET A 81 -11.10 -13.52 2.68
CA MET A 81 -9.94 -14.15 2.04
C MET A 81 -9.24 -15.11 2.99
N ASP A 82 -9.03 -16.34 2.56
CA ASP A 82 -8.08 -17.27 3.18
C ASP A 82 -6.66 -16.84 2.79
N VAL A 83 -6.05 -16.01 3.62
CA VAL A 83 -4.67 -15.56 3.41
C VAL A 83 -3.75 -16.56 4.11
N GLY A 84 -2.96 -17.29 3.31
CA GLY A 84 -1.92 -18.20 3.84
C GLY A 84 -0.82 -17.43 4.57
N GLU A 85 -0.28 -17.97 5.64
CA GLU A 85 0.70 -17.32 6.52
C GLU A 85 1.95 -16.80 5.77
N ASN A 86 2.45 -17.50 4.77
CA ASN A 86 3.68 -17.14 4.04
C ASN A 86 3.54 -16.01 2.99
N THR A 87 2.36 -15.41 2.83
CA THR A 87 2.11 -14.35 1.84
C THR A 87 1.49 -13.09 2.44
N ALA A 88 1.43 -13.03 3.76
CA ALA A 88 0.69 -12.00 4.48
C ALA A 88 1.19 -10.57 4.18
N GLU A 89 2.50 -10.31 4.22
CA GLU A 89 3.06 -8.98 3.95
C GLU A 89 2.72 -8.47 2.54
N ASN A 90 2.96 -9.31 1.53
CA ASN A 90 2.62 -8.98 0.13
C ASN A 90 1.12 -8.73 -0.05
N PHE A 91 0.28 -9.45 0.69
CA PHE A 91 -1.16 -9.26 0.66
C PHE A 91 -1.55 -7.88 1.21
N TYR A 92 -1.09 -7.51 2.42
CA TYR A 92 -1.40 -6.21 3.02
C TYR A 92 -0.89 -5.06 2.16
N HIS A 93 0.33 -5.19 1.64
CA HIS A 93 0.91 -4.22 0.72
C HIS A 93 0.05 -4.05 -0.55
N ALA A 94 -0.33 -5.15 -1.21
CA ALA A 94 -1.17 -5.11 -2.41
C ALA A 94 -2.58 -4.54 -2.10
N PHE A 95 -3.14 -4.89 -0.94
CA PHE A 95 -4.43 -4.39 -0.49
C PHE A 95 -4.42 -2.87 -0.29
N VAL A 96 -3.43 -2.35 0.47
CA VAL A 96 -3.31 -0.90 0.70
C VAL A 96 -3.02 -0.18 -0.62
N LEU A 97 -2.14 -0.72 -1.46
CA LEU A 97 -1.85 -0.16 -2.78
C LEU A 97 -3.11 -0.06 -3.64
N GLY A 98 -3.94 -1.12 -3.65
CA GLY A 98 -5.23 -1.12 -4.35
C GLY A 98 -6.19 -0.05 -3.83
N MET A 99 -6.30 0.10 -2.50
CA MET A 99 -7.10 1.14 -1.88
C MET A 99 -6.66 2.55 -2.33
N LEU A 100 -5.35 2.79 -2.39
CA LEU A 100 -4.77 4.09 -2.73
C LEU A 100 -4.92 4.45 -4.23
N VAL A 101 -5.33 3.52 -5.09
CA VAL A 101 -5.69 3.82 -6.50
C VAL A 101 -6.76 4.92 -6.58
N GLY A 102 -7.63 5.04 -5.57
CA GLY A 102 -8.61 6.12 -5.46
C GLY A 102 -8.01 7.53 -5.39
N LEU A 103 -6.73 7.67 -5.02
CA LEU A 103 -6.02 8.97 -4.94
C LEU A 103 -5.28 9.35 -6.22
N LYS A 104 -5.29 8.53 -7.27
CA LYS A 104 -4.49 8.73 -8.50
C LYS A 104 -4.66 10.09 -9.18
N ASP A 105 -5.81 10.71 -9.00
CA ASP A 105 -6.12 12.00 -9.63
C ASP A 105 -5.42 13.16 -8.91
N SER A 106 -5.13 13.02 -7.61
CA SER A 106 -4.48 14.03 -6.77
C SER A 106 -3.06 13.65 -6.31
N TYR A 107 -2.69 12.37 -6.40
CA TYR A 107 -1.40 11.84 -5.92
C TYR A 107 -0.71 10.95 -6.95
N TYR A 108 0.62 10.97 -6.92
CA TYR A 108 1.45 9.91 -7.48
C TYR A 108 1.63 8.84 -6.41
N VAL A 109 1.14 7.64 -6.68
CA VAL A 109 1.29 6.48 -5.80
C VAL A 109 2.50 5.69 -6.27
N LYS A 110 3.53 5.59 -5.44
CA LYS A 110 4.77 4.84 -5.70
C LYS A 110 4.90 3.70 -4.70
N SER A 111 5.43 2.58 -5.14
CA SER A 111 5.54 1.37 -4.35
C SER A 111 6.88 0.69 -4.60
N ASN A 112 7.49 0.12 -3.55
CA ASN A 112 8.70 -0.68 -3.61
C ASN A 112 9.85 -0.03 -4.41
N ARG A 113 10.11 1.25 -4.18
CA ARG A 113 11.21 1.98 -4.83
C ARG A 113 12.29 2.33 -3.81
N GLU A 114 13.52 2.37 -4.30
CA GLU A 114 14.64 2.84 -3.52
C GLU A 114 14.54 4.36 -3.28
N SER A 115 14.79 4.77 -2.04
CA SER A 115 14.90 6.16 -1.63
C SER A 115 15.76 6.24 -0.37
N GLY A 116 16.61 7.25 -0.28
CA GLY A 116 17.55 7.35 0.84
C GLY A 116 18.43 6.11 0.95
N TYR A 117 18.48 5.51 2.13
CA TYR A 117 19.30 4.33 2.42
C TYR A 117 18.52 3.00 2.36
N GLY A 118 17.41 2.94 1.60
CA GLY A 118 16.65 1.70 1.49
C GLY A 118 15.46 1.76 0.55
N ARG A 119 14.56 0.81 0.71
CA ARG A 119 13.33 0.69 -0.08
C ARG A 119 12.14 0.91 0.85
N TYR A 120 11.30 1.90 0.52
CA TYR A 120 10.01 2.10 1.17
C TYR A 120 8.93 1.20 0.55
N ASP A 121 7.90 0.88 1.31
CA ASP A 121 6.81 0.09 0.79
C ASP A 121 5.86 0.93 -0.07
N ILE A 122 5.33 2.03 0.46
CA ILE A 122 4.48 2.95 -0.31
C ILE A 122 4.85 4.40 -0.01
N MET A 123 4.88 5.22 -1.06
CA MET A 123 5.01 6.67 -0.99
C MET A 123 3.88 7.33 -1.77
N LEU A 124 3.20 8.29 -1.13
CA LEU A 124 2.22 9.17 -1.77
C LEU A 124 2.81 10.56 -1.94
N GLU A 125 2.92 11.02 -3.18
CA GLU A 125 3.38 12.36 -3.51
C GLU A 125 2.20 13.16 -4.06
N PRO A 126 1.79 14.24 -3.39
CA PRO A 126 0.72 15.08 -3.91
C PRO A 126 1.15 15.75 -5.21
N LYS A 127 0.25 15.88 -6.18
CA LYS A 127 0.51 16.61 -7.41
C LYS A 127 0.64 18.12 -7.17
N ASP A 128 -0.09 18.64 -6.17
CA ASP A 128 0.15 19.95 -5.58
C ASP A 128 1.17 19.81 -4.45
N LYS A 129 2.34 20.40 -4.61
CA LYS A 129 3.45 20.30 -3.64
C LYS A 129 3.14 20.87 -2.25
N ASN A 130 2.09 21.69 -2.12
CA ASN A 130 1.61 22.17 -0.82
C ASN A 130 0.79 21.14 -0.05
N GLY A 131 0.39 20.03 -0.70
CA GLY A 131 -0.32 18.93 -0.06
C GLY A 131 0.57 18.09 0.85
N ASN A 132 -0.05 17.19 1.60
CA ASN A 132 0.67 16.27 2.50
C ASN A 132 1.21 15.07 1.71
N SER A 133 2.50 14.81 1.81
CA SER A 133 3.16 13.58 1.33
C SER A 133 3.12 12.52 2.42
N PHE A 134 3.08 11.25 2.03
CA PHE A 134 3.09 10.14 2.99
C PHE A 134 4.14 9.12 2.61
N ILE A 135 4.86 8.62 3.63
CA ILE A 135 5.74 7.47 3.53
C ILE A 135 5.18 6.40 4.45
N MET A 136 4.91 5.23 3.91
CA MET A 136 4.27 4.13 4.63
C MET A 136 5.17 2.90 4.62
N GLU A 137 5.36 2.30 5.79
CA GLU A 137 6.09 1.06 6.01
C GLU A 137 5.15 0.03 6.61
N PHE A 138 5.18 -1.21 6.12
CA PHE A 138 4.33 -2.30 6.56
C PHE A 138 5.16 -3.40 7.19
N LYS A 139 4.68 -3.95 8.29
CA LYS A 139 5.25 -5.14 8.92
C LYS A 139 4.14 -6.11 9.29
N VAL A 140 4.44 -7.38 9.19
CA VAL A 140 3.57 -8.45 9.67
C VAL A 140 4.26 -9.12 10.85
N LEU A 141 3.51 -9.34 11.92
CA LEU A 141 3.98 -10.12 13.05
C LEU A 141 4.11 -11.58 12.61
N GLU A 142 5.33 -12.01 12.33
CA GLU A 142 5.71 -13.40 12.06
C GLU A 142 6.33 -14.01 13.31
N ASN A 143 5.88 -15.19 13.70
CA ASN A 143 5.92 -15.78 15.05
C ASN A 143 7.28 -16.13 15.68
N GLU A 144 8.44 -15.82 15.12
CA GLU A 144 9.71 -16.33 15.66
C GLU A 144 10.58 -15.31 16.42
N GLU A 145 10.52 -14.03 16.08
CA GLU A 145 11.39 -13.00 16.69
C GLU A 145 10.62 -11.94 17.49
N GLU A 146 9.38 -11.63 17.11
CA GLU A 146 8.54 -10.61 17.75
C GLU A 146 7.38 -11.26 18.50
N LYS A 147 7.14 -10.85 19.74
CA LYS A 147 6.10 -11.44 20.59
C LYS A 147 4.77 -10.68 20.52
N THR A 148 4.83 -9.39 20.17
CA THR A 148 3.67 -8.50 20.20
C THR A 148 3.65 -7.58 18.98
N ILE A 149 2.43 -7.13 18.60
CA ILE A 149 2.25 -6.17 17.53
C ILE A 149 2.86 -4.79 17.88
N GLU A 150 3.05 -4.51 19.17
CA GLU A 150 3.74 -3.32 19.68
C GLU A 150 5.23 -3.36 19.36
N GLU A 151 5.88 -4.52 19.53
CA GLU A 151 7.29 -4.71 19.15
C GLU A 151 7.47 -4.56 17.65
N THR A 152 6.57 -5.15 16.85
CA THR A 152 6.57 -5.03 15.38
C THR A 152 6.47 -3.57 14.94
N ILE A 153 5.60 -2.78 15.57
CA ILE A 153 5.44 -1.36 15.24
C ILE A 153 6.68 -0.54 15.62
N GLU A 154 7.34 -0.83 16.75
CA GLU A 154 8.56 -0.13 17.15
C GLU A 154 9.74 -0.49 16.22
N ASN A 155 9.81 -1.72 15.73
CA ASN A 155 10.82 -2.12 14.74
C ASN A 155 10.59 -1.43 13.38
N ALA A 156 9.34 -1.37 12.91
CA ALA A 156 8.99 -0.63 11.70
C ALA A 156 9.30 0.88 11.83
N LYS A 157 9.06 1.46 13.02
CA LYS A 157 9.40 2.85 13.31
C LYS A 157 10.91 3.09 13.21
N LYS A 158 11.74 2.27 13.84
CA LYS A 158 13.21 2.38 13.73
C LYS A 158 13.65 2.30 12.27
N GLN A 159 13.11 1.36 11.51
CA GLN A 159 13.44 1.19 10.09
C GLN A 159 13.15 2.46 9.28
N ILE A 160 11.96 3.05 9.41
CA ILE A 160 11.57 4.24 8.63
C ILE A 160 12.37 5.49 9.03
N GLU A 161 12.80 5.58 10.32
CA GLU A 161 13.68 6.66 10.82
C GLU A 161 15.11 6.51 10.29
N GLU A 162 15.68 5.30 10.32
CA GLU A 162 17.05 5.03 9.89
C GLU A 162 17.25 5.16 8.38
N ARG A 163 16.22 4.85 7.59
CA ARG A 163 16.31 4.82 6.11
C ARG A 163 16.18 6.18 5.44
N LYS A 164 15.74 7.23 6.17
CA LYS A 164 15.69 8.62 5.71
C LYS A 164 15.00 8.80 4.36
N TYR A 165 13.90 8.10 4.15
CA TYR A 165 13.14 8.13 2.88
C TYR A 165 12.63 9.53 2.52
N GLU A 166 12.49 10.41 3.50
CA GLU A 166 12.05 11.80 3.32
C GLU A 166 13.05 12.69 2.59
N GLU A 167 14.36 12.36 2.57
CA GLU A 167 15.39 13.19 1.94
C GLU A 167 15.09 13.41 0.43
N ASP A 168 14.71 12.36 -0.30
CA ASP A 168 14.32 12.46 -1.72
C ASP A 168 13.09 13.35 -1.94
N LEU A 169 12.09 13.30 -1.05
CA LEU A 169 10.93 14.19 -1.11
C LEU A 169 11.31 15.65 -0.84
N GLN A 170 12.16 15.88 0.16
CA GLN A 170 12.63 17.22 0.54
C GLN A 170 13.44 17.87 -0.59
N GLU A 171 14.37 17.11 -1.22
CA GLU A 171 15.15 17.58 -2.38
C GLU A 171 14.25 17.97 -3.56
N ARG A 172 13.10 17.30 -3.71
CA ARG A 172 12.10 17.63 -4.73
C ARG A 172 11.12 18.72 -4.32
N GLY A 173 11.32 19.33 -3.13
CA GLY A 173 10.60 20.49 -2.64
C GLY A 173 9.26 20.19 -1.94
N TYR A 174 9.08 18.95 -1.44
CA TYR A 174 7.95 18.62 -0.56
C TYR A 174 8.34 18.94 0.88
N THR A 175 7.50 19.70 1.59
CA THR A 175 7.76 20.13 2.98
C THR A 175 6.84 19.45 3.99
N ASN A 176 5.63 19.07 3.57
CA ASN A 176 4.64 18.44 4.43
C ASN A 176 4.75 16.91 4.25
N ILE A 177 5.56 16.24 5.08
CA ILE A 177 5.83 14.82 4.97
C ILE A 177 5.38 14.13 6.27
N THR A 178 4.48 13.16 6.14
CA THR A 178 4.00 12.32 7.24
C THR A 178 4.54 10.90 7.04
N LYS A 179 5.29 10.40 8.02
CA LYS A 179 5.75 9.01 8.06
C LYS A 179 4.80 8.17 8.90
N MET A 180 4.39 7.03 8.38
CA MET A 180 3.41 6.14 9.01
C MET A 180 3.92 4.71 8.97
N VAL A 181 3.78 4.00 10.07
CA VAL A 181 4.07 2.56 10.16
C VAL A 181 2.80 1.79 10.46
N PHE A 182 2.67 0.62 9.84
CA PHE A 182 1.54 -0.28 10.01
C PHE A 182 2.06 -1.66 10.40
N ALA A 183 1.55 -2.19 11.50
CA ALA A 183 1.81 -3.55 11.93
C ALA A 183 0.52 -4.37 11.83
N PHE A 184 0.62 -5.58 11.25
CA PHE A 184 -0.50 -6.47 11.02
C PHE A 184 -0.30 -7.81 11.74
N LYS A 185 -1.39 -8.35 12.26
CA LYS A 185 -1.49 -9.72 12.80
C LYS A 185 -2.85 -10.31 12.45
N GLY A 186 -2.95 -11.02 11.34
CA GLY A 186 -4.24 -11.49 10.84
C GLY A 186 -5.21 -10.31 10.63
N LYS A 187 -6.34 -10.30 11.34
CA LYS A 187 -7.36 -9.22 11.24
C LYS A 187 -7.01 -7.97 12.05
N GLU A 188 -5.99 -8.04 12.88
CA GLU A 188 -5.56 -6.91 13.70
C GLU A 188 -4.58 -6.05 12.92
N VAL A 189 -4.75 -4.72 13.01
CA VAL A 189 -3.81 -3.74 12.51
C VAL A 189 -3.62 -2.63 13.52
N LYS A 190 -2.37 -2.23 13.72
CA LYS A 190 -1.99 -1.02 14.44
C LYS A 190 -1.25 -0.07 13.53
N MET A 191 -1.49 1.20 13.72
CA MET A 191 -0.83 2.28 12.99
C MET A 191 -0.15 3.22 13.98
N LYS A 192 1.00 3.77 13.58
CA LYS A 192 1.69 4.82 14.33
C LYS A 192 2.27 5.85 13.37
N ILE A 193 2.19 7.12 13.76
CA ILE A 193 2.87 8.23 13.10
C ILE A 193 4.28 8.34 13.71
N VAL A 194 5.26 8.64 12.87
CA VAL A 194 6.68 8.73 13.22
C VAL A 194 7.19 10.13 13.00
#